data_ef72b87c4144c7ad17d7a8afe2206ab0
#
_entry.id   ef72b87c4144c7ad17d7a8afe2206ab0
#
_cell.length_a   1.000
_cell.length_b   1.000
_cell.length_c   1.000
_cell.angle_alpha   90.00
_cell.angle_beta   90.00
_cell.angle_gamma   90.00
#
_symmetry.space_group_name_H-M   'P 1'
#
loop_
_entity.id
_entity.type
_entity.pdbx_description
1 polymer ?
#
loop_
_entity_poly.entity_id
_entity_poly.type
_entity_poly.pdbx_seq_one_letter_code
_entity_poly.pdbx_strand_id
1 'polypeptide(L)'
;MLAVTTPIEKALKKRCDAWHLRLDKFSFAQDGGPEAKTKSLKTVRDCCNDQASRVYLEDTISRTLTWIDCLERQHGDRFGSVELTLDSRLLLHLGRASVLENVGLYAERTTGLPLIPGTALKGVVSTWACWAAHFNPTDGSFREFSQDSTQRHNFANAEALLAERILGNNDPDGSEQAGDVVFVSGFPLTAPKLGLDIVNPHYEADGRDKQNLTPNAFLCVEPGIIWRFVFFVRTGAPDATKLKERTQTWIVEALTQTGIGAKTAAGYGRFRLPTKDDRAAQERRQQEVDAAQARIAEQA
;
A
#
# COMPACT_ATOMS: atom_id res chain seq x y z
N MET A 1 7.82 -18.21 19.64
CA MET A 1 8.42 -16.92 20.09
C MET A 1 9.93 -17.11 20.07
N LEU A 2 10.67 -16.39 19.22
CA LEU A 2 12.14 -16.40 19.26
C LEU A 2 12.56 -15.52 20.44
N ALA A 3 13.07 -16.15 21.50
CA ALA A 3 13.66 -15.43 22.63
C ALA A 3 14.88 -14.65 22.11
N VAL A 4 14.80 -13.33 22.12
CA VAL A 4 15.94 -12.48 21.80
C VAL A 4 16.94 -12.58 22.94
N THR A 5 18.18 -12.91 22.63
CA THR A 5 19.22 -13.01 23.65
C THR A 5 19.49 -11.66 24.32
N THR A 6 19.85 -11.67 25.59
CA THR A 6 20.13 -10.45 26.38
C THR A 6 21.09 -9.46 25.72
N PRO A 7 22.18 -9.89 25.01
CA PRO A 7 23.03 -8.96 24.25
C PRO A 7 22.30 -8.24 23.13
N ILE A 8 21.46 -8.94 22.36
CA ILE A 8 20.65 -8.36 21.27
C ILE A 8 19.62 -7.39 21.87
N GLU A 9 18.96 -7.76 22.96
CA GLU A 9 18.03 -6.89 23.66
C GLU A 9 18.68 -5.57 24.10
N LYS A 10 19.89 -5.63 24.68
CA LYS A 10 20.65 -4.45 25.07
C LYS A 10 21.04 -3.58 23.88
N ALA A 11 21.43 -4.19 22.75
CA ALA A 11 21.76 -3.47 21.53
C ALA A 11 20.53 -2.76 20.95
N LEU A 12 19.39 -3.44 20.88
CA LEU A 12 18.13 -2.89 20.38
C LEU A 12 17.57 -1.77 21.26
N LYS A 13 17.79 -1.80 22.58
CA LYS A 13 17.41 -0.73 23.50
C LYS A 13 18.22 0.55 23.27
N LYS A 14 19.47 0.42 22.80
CA LYS A 14 20.33 1.58 22.55
C LYS A 14 20.03 2.28 21.24
N ARG A 15 19.88 1.53 20.14
CA ARG A 15 19.55 2.07 18.83
C ARG A 15 19.15 0.95 17.87
N CYS A 16 18.02 1.09 17.19
CA CYS A 16 17.63 0.23 16.08
C CYS A 16 16.99 1.12 15.03
N ASP A 17 17.78 1.50 14.05
CA ASP A 17 17.34 2.38 12.96
C ASP A 17 16.42 1.63 11.98
N ALA A 18 16.46 0.30 11.99
CA ALA A 18 15.63 -0.57 11.17
C ALA A 18 14.31 -0.92 11.90
N TRP A 19 13.39 0.02 11.98
CA TRP A 19 12.10 -0.13 12.66
C TRP A 19 11.28 -1.35 12.18
N HIS A 20 11.35 -1.70 10.90
CA HIS A 20 10.66 -2.85 10.31
C HIS A 20 11.21 -4.19 10.82
N LEU A 21 12.50 -4.28 11.11
CA LEU A 21 13.10 -5.46 11.75
C LEU A 21 12.62 -5.61 13.20
N ARG A 22 12.41 -4.50 13.92
CA ARG A 22 11.75 -4.54 15.23
C ARG A 22 10.37 -5.18 15.12
N LEU A 23 9.59 -4.75 14.13
CA LEU A 23 8.24 -5.28 13.91
C LEU A 23 8.27 -6.77 13.56
N ASP A 24 9.12 -7.15 12.60
CA ASP A 24 9.09 -8.49 11.99
C ASP A 24 9.88 -9.54 12.78
N LYS A 25 10.95 -9.15 13.48
CA LYS A 25 11.91 -10.09 14.08
C LYS A 25 12.18 -9.88 15.56
N PHE A 26 12.13 -8.64 16.01
CA PHE A 26 12.58 -8.25 17.34
C PHE A 26 11.49 -7.64 18.20
N SER A 27 10.25 -8.02 17.97
CA SER A 27 9.14 -7.64 18.84
C SER A 27 9.26 -8.36 20.18
N PHE A 28 9.32 -7.60 21.24
CA PHE A 28 9.33 -8.12 22.60
C PHE A 28 7.89 -8.26 23.11
N ALA A 29 7.28 -9.39 22.91
CA ALA A 29 6.14 -9.80 23.71
C ALA A 29 6.64 -10.50 24.97
N GLN A 30 7.24 -9.75 25.87
CA GLN A 30 7.43 -10.27 27.22
C GLN A 30 6.05 -10.30 27.88
N ASP A 31 5.66 -11.50 28.30
CA ASP A 31 4.47 -11.75 29.12
C ASP A 31 3.08 -11.46 28.52
N GLY A 32 2.91 -11.71 27.22
CA GLY A 32 1.67 -12.27 26.64
C GLY A 32 0.37 -11.49 26.66
N GLY A 33 0.31 -10.26 27.14
CA GLY A 33 -0.94 -9.50 27.22
C GLY A 33 -1.12 -8.45 26.11
N PRO A 34 -2.35 -7.94 25.89
CA PRO A 34 -2.65 -6.87 24.91
C PRO A 34 -1.83 -5.61 25.14
N GLU A 35 -1.49 -5.31 26.39
CA GLU A 35 -0.66 -4.16 26.76
C GLU A 35 0.78 -4.29 26.27
N ALA A 36 1.38 -5.48 26.34
CA ALA A 36 2.74 -5.74 25.85
C ALA A 36 2.82 -5.56 24.33
N LYS A 37 1.81 -6.03 23.58
CA LYS A 37 1.67 -5.80 22.15
C LYS A 37 1.60 -4.31 21.85
N THR A 38 0.72 -3.58 22.51
CA THR A 38 0.53 -2.14 22.32
C THR A 38 1.81 -1.37 22.61
N LYS A 39 2.55 -1.73 23.67
CA LYS A 39 3.84 -1.12 24.01
C LYS A 39 4.89 -1.37 22.93
N SER A 40 4.96 -2.60 22.41
CA SER A 40 5.86 -2.94 21.31
C SER A 40 5.55 -2.15 20.04
N LEU A 41 4.27 -2.04 19.67
CA LEU A 41 3.83 -1.26 18.50
C LEU A 41 4.12 0.25 18.67
N LYS A 42 3.96 0.80 19.87
CA LYS A 42 4.37 2.19 20.19
C LYS A 42 5.85 2.39 19.94
N THR A 43 6.70 1.48 20.43
CA THR A 43 8.16 1.54 20.22
C THR A 43 8.51 1.49 18.73
N VAL A 44 7.86 0.63 17.95
CA VAL A 44 8.06 0.53 16.49
C VAL A 44 7.66 1.83 15.80
N ARG A 45 6.48 2.38 16.12
CA ARG A 45 6.01 3.66 15.60
C ARG A 45 6.99 4.79 15.89
N ASP A 46 7.43 4.91 17.15
CA ASP A 46 8.31 5.99 17.58
C ASP A 46 9.69 5.87 16.90
N CYS A 47 10.20 4.66 16.73
CA CYS A 47 11.42 4.40 15.99
C CYS A 47 11.32 4.79 14.51
N CYS A 48 10.20 4.46 13.83
CA CYS A 48 9.98 4.87 12.44
C CYS A 48 9.83 6.39 12.29
N ASN A 49 9.22 7.03 13.28
CA ASN A 49 8.91 8.46 13.24
C ASN A 49 10.06 9.34 13.75
N ASP A 50 11.15 8.77 14.25
CA ASP A 50 12.30 9.54 14.69
C ASP A 50 13.03 10.20 13.49
N GLN A 51 13.82 11.21 13.77
CA GLN A 51 14.49 12.00 12.74
C GLN A 51 15.49 11.17 11.91
N ALA A 52 16.26 10.28 12.54
CA ALA A 52 17.26 9.47 11.83
C ALA A 52 16.61 8.49 10.87
N SER A 53 15.55 7.78 11.32
CA SER A 53 14.78 6.87 10.49
C SER A 53 14.11 7.60 9.33
N ARG A 54 13.61 8.79 9.56
CA ARG A 54 12.99 9.61 8.49
C ARG A 54 14.01 10.03 7.42
N VAL A 55 15.19 10.51 7.81
CA VAL A 55 16.26 10.85 6.86
C VAL A 55 16.66 9.64 6.03
N TYR A 56 16.78 8.47 6.64
CA TYR A 56 17.05 7.22 5.94
C TYR A 56 15.95 6.82 4.95
N LEU A 57 14.68 6.98 5.35
CA LEU A 57 13.54 6.69 4.45
C LEU A 57 13.49 7.67 3.29
N GLU A 58 13.77 8.95 3.50
CA GLU A 58 13.83 9.94 2.41
C GLU A 58 14.94 9.64 1.41
N ASP A 59 16.13 9.24 1.88
CA ASP A 59 17.20 8.77 0.99
C ASP A 59 16.77 7.53 0.18
N THR A 60 16.06 6.60 0.82
CA THR A 60 15.49 5.43 0.16
C THR A 60 14.46 5.83 -0.89
N ILE A 61 13.60 6.79 -0.61
CA ILE A 61 12.62 7.34 -1.56
C ILE A 61 13.33 7.98 -2.74
N SER A 62 14.35 8.80 -2.51
CA SER A 62 15.14 9.44 -3.57
C SER A 62 15.73 8.41 -4.53
N ARG A 63 16.33 7.32 -4.00
CA ARG A 63 16.83 6.21 -4.82
C ARG A 63 15.72 5.49 -5.58
N THR A 64 14.56 5.31 -4.95
CA THR A 64 13.40 4.69 -5.59
C THR A 64 12.87 5.56 -6.74
N LEU A 65 12.82 6.87 -6.56
CA LEU A 65 12.41 7.81 -7.62
C LEU A 65 13.40 7.80 -8.78
N THR A 66 14.71 7.77 -8.51
CA THR A 66 15.74 7.61 -9.55
C THR A 66 15.53 6.32 -10.35
N TRP A 67 15.20 5.21 -9.70
CA TRP A 67 14.88 3.96 -10.39
C TRP A 67 13.60 4.08 -11.23
N ILE A 68 12.55 4.76 -10.73
CA ILE A 68 11.33 5.03 -11.50
C ILE A 68 11.63 5.88 -12.75
N ASP A 69 12.49 6.89 -12.64
CA ASP A 69 12.93 7.69 -13.79
C ASP A 69 13.69 6.85 -14.84
N CYS A 70 14.43 5.82 -14.39
CA CYS A 70 15.04 4.85 -15.30
C CYS A 70 13.98 4.01 -16.03
N LEU A 71 12.95 3.56 -15.33
CA LEU A 71 11.81 2.84 -15.95
C LEU A 71 11.08 3.72 -16.97
N GLU A 72 10.83 4.99 -16.61
CA GLU A 72 10.18 5.94 -17.52
C GLU A 72 11.00 6.11 -18.82
N ARG A 73 12.30 6.34 -18.70
CA ARG A 73 13.19 6.41 -19.87
C ARG A 73 13.21 5.14 -20.70
N GLN A 74 13.19 3.96 -20.06
CA GLN A 74 13.21 2.66 -20.74
C GLN A 74 11.91 2.39 -21.48
N HIS A 75 10.77 2.75 -20.92
CA HIS A 75 9.45 2.41 -21.48
C HIS A 75 8.84 3.55 -22.30
N GLY A 76 9.32 4.79 -22.17
CA GLY A 76 8.87 5.95 -22.93
C GLY A 76 7.34 6.12 -22.89
N ASP A 77 6.71 6.22 -24.05
CA ASP A 77 5.26 6.43 -24.17
C ASP A 77 4.41 5.31 -23.54
N ARG A 78 4.99 4.15 -23.28
CA ARG A 78 4.33 3.01 -22.63
C ARG A 78 4.35 3.10 -21.10
N PHE A 79 5.17 3.97 -20.53
CA PHE A 79 5.19 4.24 -19.10
C PHE A 79 3.99 5.08 -18.69
N GLY A 80 3.41 4.76 -17.53
CA GLY A 80 2.34 5.52 -16.91
C GLY A 80 2.55 5.64 -15.41
N SER A 81 2.18 6.78 -14.87
CA SER A 81 2.14 7.00 -13.42
C SER A 81 0.94 7.84 -13.02
N VAL A 82 0.50 7.65 -11.78
CA VAL A 82 -0.59 8.40 -11.15
C VAL A 82 -0.13 8.82 -9.77
N GLU A 83 -0.34 10.09 -9.44
CA GLU A 83 -0.09 10.63 -8.11
C GLU A 83 -1.40 10.91 -7.39
N LEU A 84 -1.55 10.34 -6.20
CA LEU A 84 -2.72 10.53 -5.34
C LEU A 84 -2.27 10.79 -3.91
N THR A 85 -3.01 11.62 -3.20
CA THR A 85 -2.80 11.88 -1.77
C THR A 85 -3.56 10.83 -0.96
N LEU A 86 -2.88 10.20 -0.01
CA LEU A 86 -3.54 9.33 0.97
C LEU A 86 -4.47 10.18 1.84
N ASP A 87 -5.76 9.95 1.73
CA ASP A 87 -6.81 10.75 2.38
C ASP A 87 -7.20 10.19 3.74
N SER A 88 -7.11 8.88 3.92
CA SER A 88 -7.40 8.20 5.17
C SER A 88 -6.25 7.28 5.57
N ARG A 89 -6.22 6.83 6.84
CA ARG A 89 -5.19 5.89 7.32
C ARG A 89 -5.12 4.65 6.46
N LEU A 90 -3.91 4.22 6.12
CA LEU A 90 -3.67 3.05 5.27
C LEU A 90 -3.24 1.86 6.12
N LEU A 91 -3.94 0.75 5.93
CA LEU A 91 -3.62 -0.55 6.51
C LEU A 91 -3.20 -1.52 5.40
N LEU A 92 -1.97 -1.98 5.46
CA LEU A 92 -1.42 -2.90 4.47
C LEU A 92 -1.16 -4.27 5.11
N HIS A 93 -1.77 -5.32 4.55
CA HIS A 93 -1.55 -6.70 4.98
C HIS A 93 -1.81 -6.95 6.48
N LEU A 94 -2.97 -6.52 6.97
CA LEU A 94 -3.36 -6.70 8.38
C LEU A 94 -3.23 -8.17 8.85
N GLY A 95 -3.51 -9.12 7.99
CA GLY A 95 -3.40 -10.55 8.27
C GLY A 95 -2.02 -11.16 8.01
N ARG A 96 -0.97 -10.35 7.75
CA ARG A 96 0.38 -10.88 7.54
C ARG A 96 0.89 -11.57 8.80
N ALA A 97 1.40 -12.78 8.64
CA ALA A 97 2.07 -13.48 9.74
C ALA A 97 3.30 -12.69 10.21
N SER A 98 3.28 -12.25 11.44
CA SER A 98 4.40 -11.61 12.12
C SER A 98 4.47 -12.12 13.56
N VAL A 99 5.53 -11.75 14.29
CA VAL A 99 5.65 -12.08 15.72
C VAL A 99 4.50 -11.45 16.52
N LEU A 100 4.05 -10.27 16.09
CA LEU A 100 2.85 -9.62 16.60
C LEU A 100 1.73 -9.79 15.56
N GLU A 101 0.74 -10.59 15.86
CA GLU A 101 -0.40 -10.83 14.97
C GLU A 101 -1.20 -9.56 14.70
N ASN A 102 -1.78 -9.47 13.48
CA ASN A 102 -2.66 -8.37 13.09
C ASN A 102 -2.05 -6.97 13.27
N VAL A 103 -0.85 -6.76 12.76
CA VAL A 103 -0.13 -5.49 12.92
C VAL A 103 -0.40 -4.46 11.82
N GLY A 104 -0.94 -4.87 10.68
CA GLY A 104 -1.51 -3.97 9.67
C GLY A 104 -0.52 -3.29 8.72
N LEU A 105 0.76 -3.62 8.73
CA LEU A 105 1.77 -2.90 7.96
C LEU A 105 2.60 -3.81 7.06
N TYR A 106 2.77 -3.38 5.81
CA TYR A 106 3.70 -3.96 4.84
C TYR A 106 4.78 -2.94 4.50
N ALA A 107 6.03 -3.34 4.63
CA ALA A 107 7.19 -2.54 4.26
C ALA A 107 8.15 -3.38 3.42
N GLU A 108 8.93 -2.73 2.58
CA GLU A 108 10.03 -3.35 1.85
C GLU A 108 11.04 -3.91 2.86
N ARG A 109 11.50 -5.14 2.63
CA ARG A 109 12.25 -5.91 3.64
C ARG A 109 13.65 -5.39 3.92
N THR A 110 14.27 -4.75 2.95
CA THR A 110 15.65 -4.28 3.06
C THR A 110 15.72 -2.86 3.59
N THR A 111 14.76 -2.03 3.22
CA THR A 111 14.77 -0.60 3.51
C THR A 111 13.77 -0.18 4.58
N GLY A 112 12.72 -0.97 4.81
CA GLY A 112 11.64 -0.59 5.69
C GLY A 112 10.70 0.47 5.11
N LEU A 113 10.79 0.78 3.82
CA LEU A 113 9.87 1.72 3.20
C LEU A 113 8.47 1.12 3.10
N PRO A 114 7.45 1.71 3.73
CA PRO A 114 6.07 1.31 3.49
C PRO A 114 5.73 1.47 2.01
N LEU A 115 5.21 0.42 1.40
CA LEU A 115 4.83 0.42 -0.02
C LEU A 115 3.54 -0.35 -0.25
N ILE A 116 2.87 -0.03 -1.35
CA ILE A 116 1.69 -0.77 -1.82
C ILE A 116 2.16 -1.72 -2.92
N PRO A 117 2.14 -3.05 -2.71
CA PRO A 117 2.60 -3.99 -3.73
C PRO A 117 1.81 -3.85 -5.04
N GLY A 118 2.50 -3.98 -6.18
CA GLY A 118 1.85 -3.93 -7.50
C GLY A 118 0.74 -4.98 -7.67
N THR A 119 0.87 -6.12 -6.99
CA THR A 119 -0.19 -7.14 -6.95
C THR A 119 -1.44 -6.66 -6.23
N ALA A 120 -1.30 -5.89 -5.16
CA ALA A 120 -2.45 -5.30 -4.46
C ALA A 120 -3.10 -4.20 -5.32
N LEU A 121 -2.28 -3.37 -5.97
CA LEU A 121 -2.77 -2.36 -6.91
C LEU A 121 -3.54 -3.03 -8.07
N LYS A 122 -2.95 -4.06 -8.70
CA LYS A 122 -3.61 -4.83 -9.76
C LYS A 122 -4.94 -5.43 -9.27
N GLY A 123 -4.97 -5.98 -8.05
CA GLY A 123 -6.18 -6.58 -7.46
C GLY A 123 -7.33 -5.58 -7.30
N VAL A 124 -7.07 -4.38 -6.77
CA VAL A 124 -8.13 -3.38 -6.61
C VAL A 124 -8.59 -2.81 -7.95
N VAL A 125 -7.67 -2.62 -8.90
CA VAL A 125 -8.00 -2.20 -10.28
C VAL A 125 -8.84 -3.27 -10.98
N SER A 126 -8.52 -4.55 -10.78
CA SER A 126 -9.32 -5.67 -11.34
C SER A 126 -10.75 -5.69 -10.78
N THR A 127 -10.90 -5.50 -9.47
CA THR A 127 -12.22 -5.40 -8.85
C THR A 127 -13.02 -4.22 -9.41
N TRP A 128 -12.38 -3.06 -9.55
CA TRP A 128 -13.00 -1.86 -10.12
C TRP A 128 -13.41 -2.06 -11.58
N ALA A 129 -12.54 -2.62 -12.41
CA ALA A 129 -12.81 -2.92 -13.80
C ALA A 129 -14.01 -3.89 -13.96
N CYS A 130 -14.08 -4.91 -13.10
CA CYS A 130 -15.24 -5.79 -13.02
C CYS A 130 -16.54 -5.02 -12.73
N TRP A 131 -16.51 -4.14 -11.73
CA TRP A 131 -17.69 -3.35 -11.38
C TRP A 131 -18.09 -2.41 -12.51
N ALA A 132 -17.15 -1.70 -13.11
CA ALA A 132 -17.40 -0.80 -14.23
C ALA A 132 -18.01 -1.54 -15.45
N ALA A 133 -17.56 -2.76 -15.72
CA ALA A 133 -18.09 -3.58 -16.81
C ALA A 133 -19.52 -4.09 -16.53
N HIS A 134 -19.90 -4.29 -15.28
CA HIS A 134 -21.23 -4.76 -14.88
C HIS A 134 -22.22 -3.64 -14.56
N PHE A 135 -21.74 -2.41 -14.38
CA PHE A 135 -22.60 -1.26 -14.13
C PHE A 135 -23.28 -0.77 -15.41
N ASN A 136 -24.59 -0.66 -15.39
CA ASN A 136 -25.35 -0.04 -16.47
C ASN A 136 -25.62 1.44 -16.13
N PRO A 137 -24.95 2.39 -16.81
CA PRO A 137 -25.11 3.81 -16.50
C PRO A 137 -26.47 4.37 -16.86
N THR A 138 -27.28 3.65 -17.68
CA THR A 138 -28.57 4.12 -18.16
C THR A 138 -29.66 3.98 -17.10
N ASP A 139 -29.64 2.91 -16.33
CA ASP A 139 -30.66 2.60 -15.31
C ASP A 139 -30.10 2.46 -13.89
N GLY A 140 -28.77 2.58 -13.72
CA GLY A 140 -28.09 2.44 -12.43
C GLY A 140 -28.06 1.00 -11.90
N SER A 141 -28.44 0.02 -12.69
CA SER A 141 -28.45 -1.38 -12.30
C SER A 141 -27.07 -2.01 -12.41
N PHE A 142 -26.84 -3.03 -11.60
CA PHE A 142 -25.73 -3.96 -11.79
C PHE A 142 -26.26 -5.24 -12.41
N ARG A 143 -25.62 -5.72 -13.48
CA ARG A 143 -25.85 -7.07 -13.96
C ARG A 143 -25.42 -8.05 -12.89
N GLU A 144 -26.21 -9.10 -12.65
CA GLU A 144 -25.87 -10.12 -11.67
C GLU A 144 -24.48 -10.68 -11.93
N PHE A 145 -23.63 -10.64 -10.89
CA PHE A 145 -22.39 -11.38 -10.91
C PHE A 145 -22.73 -12.87 -10.94
N SER A 146 -22.36 -13.56 -11.99
CA SER A 146 -22.37 -15.02 -11.94
C SER A 146 -21.50 -15.45 -10.76
N GLN A 147 -22.04 -16.28 -9.86
CA GLN A 147 -21.28 -16.87 -8.76
C GLN A 147 -20.22 -17.86 -9.28
N ASP A 148 -20.31 -18.23 -10.54
CA ASP A 148 -19.35 -19.06 -11.23
C ASP A 148 -18.07 -18.25 -11.51
N SER A 149 -17.01 -18.62 -10.82
CA SER A 149 -15.69 -17.99 -10.97
C SER A 149 -15.14 -18.08 -12.40
N THR A 150 -15.63 -19.03 -13.20
CA THR A 150 -15.25 -19.23 -14.60
C THR A 150 -15.90 -18.21 -15.54
N GLN A 151 -17.00 -17.57 -15.12
CA GLN A 151 -17.71 -16.58 -15.93
C GLN A 151 -17.38 -15.13 -15.58
N ARG A 152 -16.50 -14.87 -14.62
CA ARG A 152 -16.11 -13.50 -14.24
C ARG A 152 -15.48 -12.71 -15.39
N HIS A 153 -15.04 -13.37 -16.45
CA HIS A 153 -14.37 -12.78 -17.60
C HIS A 153 -15.19 -12.85 -18.90
N ASN A 154 -16.43 -13.32 -18.88
CA ASN A 154 -17.29 -13.31 -20.06
C ASN A 154 -17.91 -11.92 -20.26
N PHE A 155 -17.09 -10.97 -20.60
CA PHE A 155 -17.46 -9.59 -20.81
C PHE A 155 -17.84 -9.37 -22.29
N ALA A 156 -19.10 -9.16 -22.54
CA ALA A 156 -19.62 -8.93 -23.90
C ALA A 156 -19.45 -7.48 -24.40
N ASN A 157 -18.72 -6.63 -23.69
CA ASN A 157 -18.54 -5.22 -24.03
C ASN A 157 -17.08 -4.80 -24.21
N ALA A 158 -16.85 -3.62 -24.81
CA ALA A 158 -15.50 -3.11 -25.09
C ALA A 158 -14.65 -2.91 -23.83
N GLU A 159 -15.26 -2.59 -22.68
CA GLU A 159 -14.57 -2.42 -21.39
C GLU A 159 -14.01 -3.73 -20.87
N ALA A 160 -14.73 -4.80 -21.08
CA ALA A 160 -14.33 -6.13 -20.70
C ALA A 160 -13.14 -6.63 -21.49
N LEU A 161 -13.14 -6.43 -22.80
CA LEU A 161 -11.98 -6.76 -23.64
C LEU A 161 -10.74 -5.95 -23.23
N LEU A 162 -10.91 -4.69 -22.80
CA LEU A 162 -9.82 -3.91 -22.25
C LEU A 162 -9.34 -4.43 -20.89
N ALA A 163 -10.26 -4.89 -20.04
CA ALA A 163 -9.92 -5.49 -18.77
C ALA A 163 -9.08 -6.76 -18.94
N GLU A 164 -9.47 -7.65 -19.83
CA GLU A 164 -8.69 -8.86 -20.17
C GLU A 164 -7.29 -8.51 -20.66
N ARG A 165 -7.20 -7.55 -21.56
CA ARG A 165 -5.90 -7.12 -22.08
C ARG A 165 -5.01 -6.46 -21.04
N ILE A 166 -5.56 -5.62 -20.18
CA ILE A 166 -4.81 -4.94 -19.13
C ILE A 166 -4.39 -5.91 -18.03
N LEU A 167 -5.30 -6.77 -17.59
CA LEU A 167 -5.16 -7.58 -16.37
C LEU A 167 -4.72 -9.02 -16.66
N GLY A 168 -4.96 -9.50 -17.88
CA GLY A 168 -4.80 -10.90 -18.24
C GLY A 168 -6.07 -11.70 -18.03
N ASN A 169 -6.06 -12.92 -18.58
CA ASN A 169 -7.18 -13.86 -18.52
C ASN A 169 -6.71 -15.19 -17.94
N ASN A 170 -7.53 -15.79 -17.08
CA ASN A 170 -7.38 -17.15 -16.60
C ASN A 170 -8.55 -17.96 -17.21
N ASP A 171 -8.38 -18.43 -18.42
CA ASP A 171 -9.39 -19.27 -19.04
C ASP A 171 -9.43 -20.66 -18.39
N PRO A 172 -10.62 -21.21 -18.11
CA PRO A 172 -10.76 -22.58 -17.60
C PRO A 172 -10.13 -23.65 -18.51
N ASP A 173 -9.93 -23.32 -19.78
CA ASP A 173 -9.33 -24.19 -20.80
C ASP A 173 -7.79 -24.25 -20.71
N GLY A 174 -7.19 -23.56 -19.73
CA GLY A 174 -5.73 -23.58 -19.50
C GLY A 174 -4.94 -22.60 -20.37
N SER A 175 -5.58 -21.72 -21.15
CA SER A 175 -4.92 -20.63 -21.87
C SER A 175 -4.79 -19.40 -20.97
N GLU A 176 -3.90 -19.48 -19.99
CA GLU A 176 -3.56 -18.33 -19.16
C GLU A 176 -2.80 -17.28 -19.99
N GLN A 177 -3.37 -16.09 -20.15
CA GLN A 177 -2.69 -14.96 -20.77
C GLN A 177 -2.33 -13.91 -19.71
N ALA A 178 -1.03 -13.61 -19.62
CA ALA A 178 -0.58 -12.48 -18.81
C ALA A 178 -1.09 -11.16 -19.43
N GLY A 179 -1.56 -10.24 -18.59
CA GLY A 179 -1.98 -8.92 -19.04
C GLY A 179 -0.84 -8.13 -19.72
N ASP A 180 -1.25 -7.25 -20.63
CA ASP A 180 -0.35 -6.34 -21.35
C ASP A 180 0.21 -5.23 -20.44
N VAL A 181 -0.36 -5.03 -19.24
CA VAL A 181 0.10 -4.01 -18.28
C VAL A 181 0.79 -4.65 -17.10
N VAL A 182 1.97 -4.13 -16.80
CA VAL A 182 2.75 -4.48 -15.61
C VAL A 182 2.51 -3.43 -14.53
N PHE A 183 1.91 -3.82 -13.42
CA PHE A 183 1.73 -2.95 -12.25
C PHE A 183 2.95 -3.02 -11.35
N VAL A 184 3.56 -1.89 -11.11
CA VAL A 184 4.67 -1.72 -10.16
C VAL A 184 4.10 -1.33 -8.79
N SER A 185 4.91 -1.46 -7.74
CA SER A 185 4.48 -1.03 -6.40
C SER A 185 4.21 0.47 -6.37
N GLY A 186 3.23 0.88 -5.53
CA GLY A 186 3.00 2.29 -5.21
C GLY A 186 3.96 2.73 -4.09
N PHE A 187 4.54 3.93 -4.22
CA PHE A 187 5.54 4.47 -3.31
C PHE A 187 5.13 5.85 -2.78
N PRO A 188 5.37 6.14 -1.50
CA PRO A 188 5.19 7.48 -0.97
C PRO A 188 6.28 8.41 -1.54
N LEU A 189 5.95 9.68 -1.78
CA LEU A 189 6.90 10.68 -2.28
C LEU A 189 7.69 11.39 -1.18
N THR A 190 7.33 11.17 0.08
CA THR A 190 8.07 11.61 1.28
C THR A 190 7.93 10.55 2.37
N ALA A 191 8.84 10.55 3.34
CA ALA A 191 8.83 9.56 4.42
C ALA A 191 7.49 9.58 5.19
N PRO A 192 6.76 8.45 5.17
CA PRO A 192 5.48 8.37 5.83
C PRO A 192 5.62 8.35 7.35
N LYS A 193 4.63 8.89 8.05
CA LYS A 193 4.49 8.72 9.49
C LYS A 193 3.66 7.48 9.78
N LEU A 194 4.06 6.72 10.78
CA LEU A 194 3.25 5.64 11.33
C LEU A 194 2.38 6.15 12.45
N GLY A 195 1.15 5.72 12.47
CA GLY A 195 0.19 5.86 13.55
C GLY A 195 -0.14 4.54 14.20
N LEU A 196 -0.86 4.61 15.31
CA LEU A 196 -1.50 3.48 15.96
C LEU A 196 -3.00 3.70 15.92
N ASP A 197 -3.71 2.62 15.63
CA ASP A 197 -5.15 2.58 15.76
C ASP A 197 -5.59 1.35 16.54
N ILE A 198 -6.83 1.35 17.00
CA ILE A 198 -7.37 0.32 17.88
C ILE A 198 -8.72 -0.13 17.32
N VAL A 199 -8.89 -1.43 17.23
CA VAL A 199 -10.18 -2.05 16.92
C VAL A 199 -10.63 -2.88 18.11
N ASN A 200 -11.86 -2.66 18.52
CA ASN A 200 -12.55 -3.50 19.50
C ASN A 200 -13.49 -4.43 18.75
N PRO A 201 -13.31 -5.75 18.81
CA PRO A 201 -14.33 -6.67 18.33
C PRO A 201 -15.54 -6.61 19.26
N HIS A 202 -16.69 -6.19 18.74
CA HIS A 202 -17.93 -6.08 19.51
C HIS A 202 -18.69 -7.41 19.60
N TYR A 203 -18.38 -8.35 18.71
CA TYR A 203 -19.09 -9.64 18.60
C TYR A 203 -18.15 -10.82 18.85
N GLU A 204 -18.67 -11.84 19.50
CA GLU A 204 -18.05 -13.18 19.56
C GLU A 204 -18.19 -13.88 18.20
N ALA A 205 -17.46 -15.00 17.99
CA ALA A 205 -17.50 -15.76 16.74
C ALA A 205 -18.91 -16.29 16.40
N ASP A 206 -19.78 -16.42 17.40
CA ASP A 206 -21.18 -16.87 17.27
C ASP A 206 -22.18 -15.69 17.08
N GLY A 207 -21.70 -14.46 16.93
CA GLY A 207 -22.51 -13.27 16.70
C GLY A 207 -23.09 -12.61 17.94
N ARG A 208 -22.82 -13.13 19.15
CA ARG A 208 -23.26 -12.49 20.40
C ARG A 208 -22.39 -11.31 20.75
N ASP A 209 -22.95 -10.34 21.46
CA ASP A 209 -22.22 -9.17 21.97
C ASP A 209 -21.11 -9.61 22.94
N LYS A 210 -19.91 -9.12 22.70
CA LYS A 210 -18.75 -9.39 23.54
C LYS A 210 -18.79 -8.54 24.80
N GLN A 211 -18.94 -9.18 25.97
CA GLN A 211 -19.01 -8.49 27.25
C GLN A 211 -17.68 -7.83 27.66
N ASN A 212 -16.55 -8.44 27.30
CA ASN A 212 -15.22 -7.93 27.58
C ASN A 212 -14.51 -7.55 26.28
N LEU A 213 -14.48 -6.26 25.96
CA LEU A 213 -13.78 -5.74 24.79
C LEU A 213 -12.26 -5.80 25.01
N THR A 214 -11.57 -6.58 24.19
CA THR A 214 -10.11 -6.62 24.21
C THR A 214 -9.61 -5.72 23.07
N PRO A 215 -9.05 -4.53 23.38
CA PRO A 215 -8.53 -3.62 22.36
C PRO A 215 -7.40 -4.29 21.57
N ASN A 216 -7.52 -4.34 20.25
CA ASN A 216 -6.48 -4.83 19.37
C ASN A 216 -5.82 -3.67 18.65
N ALA A 217 -4.63 -3.28 19.11
CA ALA A 217 -3.84 -2.23 18.51
C ALA A 217 -3.12 -2.74 17.24
N PHE A 218 -3.02 -1.89 16.23
CA PHE A 218 -2.28 -2.14 15.00
C PHE A 218 -1.63 -0.86 14.47
N LEU A 219 -0.62 -1.01 13.62
CA LEU A 219 0.05 0.09 12.96
C LEU A 219 -0.72 0.49 11.68
N CYS A 220 -0.71 1.77 11.38
CA CYS A 220 -1.21 2.31 10.13
C CYS A 220 -0.25 3.37 9.59
N VAL A 221 -0.35 3.65 8.29
CA VAL A 221 0.29 4.83 7.69
C VAL A 221 -0.66 6.01 7.83
N GLU A 222 -0.17 7.12 8.37
CA GLU A 222 -0.97 8.34 8.57
C GLU A 222 -1.23 9.04 7.21
N PRO A 223 -2.39 9.71 7.05
CA PRO A 223 -2.78 10.39 5.82
C PRO A 223 -1.94 11.66 5.52
N GLY A 224 -2.21 12.28 4.37
CA GLY A 224 -1.64 13.57 3.98
C GLY A 224 -0.32 13.49 3.22
N ILE A 225 0.02 12.32 2.66
CA ILE A 225 1.22 12.12 1.84
C ILE A 225 0.79 11.75 0.43
N ILE A 226 1.52 12.29 -0.56
CA ILE A 226 1.35 11.92 -1.96
C ILE A 226 2.07 10.61 -2.21
N TRP A 227 1.39 9.71 -2.90
CA TRP A 227 1.89 8.42 -3.36
C TRP A 227 1.93 8.41 -4.88
N ARG A 228 2.97 7.82 -5.46
CA ARG A 228 3.10 7.58 -6.90
C ARG A 228 2.85 6.11 -7.18
N PHE A 229 1.88 5.83 -8.05
CA PHE A 229 1.53 4.51 -8.55
C PHE A 229 2.08 4.40 -9.96
N VAL A 230 2.87 3.37 -10.22
CA VAL A 230 3.63 3.20 -11.47
C VAL A 230 3.18 1.94 -12.18
N PHE A 231 3.11 2.00 -13.49
CA PHE A 231 2.86 0.86 -14.36
C PHE A 231 3.45 1.12 -15.75
N PHE A 232 3.55 0.07 -16.55
CA PHE A 232 3.94 0.22 -17.96
C PHE A 232 3.25 -0.84 -18.82
N VAL A 233 3.04 -0.49 -20.08
CA VAL A 233 2.50 -1.41 -21.09
C VAL A 233 3.67 -2.21 -21.69
N ARG A 234 3.48 -3.52 -21.85
CA ARG A 234 4.51 -4.43 -22.41
C ARG A 234 4.85 -4.04 -23.85
N THR A 235 6.09 -4.36 -24.25
CA THR A 235 6.56 -4.16 -25.62
C THR A 235 5.73 -5.04 -26.58
N GLY A 236 5.32 -4.43 -27.70
CA GLY A 236 4.55 -5.15 -28.73
C GLY A 236 3.06 -5.22 -28.46
N ALA A 237 2.57 -4.73 -27.34
CA ALA A 237 1.12 -4.66 -27.11
C ALA A 237 0.47 -3.68 -28.09
N PRO A 238 -0.57 -4.08 -28.83
CA PRO A 238 -1.32 -3.17 -29.70
C PRO A 238 -2.07 -2.15 -28.85
N ASP A 239 -2.31 -0.94 -29.39
CA ASP A 239 -3.06 0.14 -28.73
C ASP A 239 -2.48 0.56 -27.36
N ALA A 240 -1.14 0.55 -27.20
CA ALA A 240 -0.48 0.81 -25.93
C ALA A 240 -0.95 2.13 -25.25
N THR A 241 -1.19 3.17 -26.04
CA THR A 241 -1.72 4.45 -25.54
C THR A 241 -3.09 4.29 -24.89
N LYS A 242 -3.99 3.59 -25.55
CA LYS A 242 -5.35 3.32 -25.03
C LYS A 242 -5.29 2.50 -23.74
N LEU A 243 -4.44 1.45 -23.70
CA LEU A 243 -4.24 0.65 -22.49
C LEU A 243 -3.69 1.48 -21.34
N LYS A 244 -2.72 2.36 -21.62
CA LYS A 244 -2.13 3.27 -20.63
C LYS A 244 -3.19 4.21 -20.07
N GLU A 245 -3.91 4.94 -20.91
CA GLU A 245 -4.93 5.91 -20.49
C GLU A 245 -6.04 5.25 -19.66
N ARG A 246 -6.49 4.05 -20.09
CA ARG A 246 -7.52 3.34 -19.35
C ARG A 246 -7.02 2.84 -17.99
N THR A 247 -5.79 2.35 -17.93
CA THR A 247 -5.17 1.92 -16.68
C THR A 247 -5.03 3.10 -15.70
N GLN A 248 -4.61 4.28 -16.18
CA GLN A 248 -4.56 5.50 -15.36
C GLN A 248 -5.92 5.85 -14.78
N THR A 249 -6.95 5.85 -15.61
CA THR A 249 -8.33 6.13 -15.19
C THR A 249 -8.78 5.15 -14.12
N TRP A 250 -8.61 3.87 -14.34
CA TRP A 250 -9.03 2.85 -13.36
C TRP A 250 -8.24 2.89 -12.06
N ILE A 251 -6.95 3.23 -12.08
CA ILE A 251 -6.18 3.43 -10.83
C ILE A 251 -6.77 4.58 -10.02
N VAL A 252 -7.06 5.72 -10.68
CA VAL A 252 -7.66 6.87 -10.00
C VAL A 252 -9.02 6.51 -9.42
N GLU A 253 -9.91 5.98 -10.23
CA GLU A 253 -11.27 5.61 -9.83
C GLU A 253 -11.27 4.57 -8.69
N ALA A 254 -10.52 3.46 -8.85
CA ALA A 254 -10.44 2.42 -7.85
C ALA A 254 -9.95 2.94 -6.49
N LEU A 255 -8.86 3.69 -6.48
CA LEU A 255 -8.26 4.17 -5.24
C LEU A 255 -9.07 5.28 -4.55
N THR A 256 -9.80 6.10 -5.33
CA THR A 256 -10.63 7.18 -4.77
C THR A 256 -12.00 6.67 -4.33
N GLN A 257 -12.56 5.66 -4.99
CA GLN A 257 -13.91 5.16 -4.70
C GLN A 257 -13.92 3.98 -3.72
N THR A 258 -13.02 3.01 -3.92
CA THR A 258 -12.98 1.81 -3.08
C THR A 258 -11.87 1.80 -2.05
N GLY A 259 -10.76 2.48 -2.33
CA GLY A 259 -9.54 2.43 -1.52
C GLY A 259 -8.77 1.12 -1.69
N ILE A 260 -7.64 0.98 -0.99
CA ILE A 260 -6.75 -0.18 -1.06
C ILE A 260 -6.27 -0.61 0.33
N GLY A 261 -6.01 -1.90 0.50
CA GLY A 261 -5.53 -2.48 1.74
C GLY A 261 -6.62 -3.16 2.55
N ALA A 262 -6.46 -3.15 3.87
CA ALA A 262 -7.44 -3.75 4.77
C ALA A 262 -8.43 -2.70 5.30
N LYS A 263 -9.62 -3.15 5.69
CA LYS A 263 -10.68 -2.33 6.31
C LYS A 263 -11.16 -1.16 5.44
N THR A 264 -11.14 -1.29 4.13
CA THR A 264 -11.62 -0.26 3.20
C THR A 264 -13.10 0.08 3.41
N ALA A 265 -13.93 -0.91 3.77
CA ALA A 265 -15.33 -0.68 4.15
C ALA A 265 -15.49 0.20 5.40
N ALA A 266 -14.48 0.25 6.28
CA ALA A 266 -14.44 1.14 7.44
C ALA A 266 -13.75 2.49 7.14
N GLY A 267 -13.47 2.77 5.85
CA GLY A 267 -12.91 4.03 5.39
C GLY A 267 -11.38 4.11 5.35
N TYR A 268 -10.66 3.00 5.59
CA TYR A 268 -9.20 2.99 5.46
C TYR A 268 -8.74 2.90 4.01
N GLY A 269 -7.53 3.42 3.75
CA GLY A 269 -6.84 3.26 2.47
C GLY A 269 -7.45 4.02 1.30
N ARG A 270 -8.22 5.07 1.56
CA ARG A 270 -8.77 5.95 0.51
C ARG A 270 -7.77 6.98 0.08
N PHE A 271 -7.80 7.27 -1.20
CA PHE A 271 -6.98 8.30 -1.83
C PHE A 271 -7.86 9.38 -2.45
N ARG A 272 -7.26 10.52 -2.74
CA ARG A 272 -7.86 11.63 -3.48
C ARG A 272 -6.84 12.28 -4.40
N LEU A 273 -7.30 13.08 -5.34
CA LEU A 273 -6.40 13.87 -6.18
C LEU A 273 -5.62 14.89 -5.31
N PRO A 274 -4.32 15.09 -5.60
CA PRO A 274 -3.50 16.05 -4.87
C PRO A 274 -4.01 17.48 -5.06
N THR A 275 -4.14 18.22 -3.97
CA THR A 275 -4.43 19.67 -3.98
C THR A 275 -3.13 20.46 -4.12
N LYS A 276 -3.27 21.77 -4.33
CA LYS A 276 -2.12 22.69 -4.29
C LYS A 276 -1.42 22.69 -2.92
N ASP A 277 -2.19 22.57 -1.85
CA ASP A 277 -1.66 22.54 -0.49
C ASP A 277 -0.87 21.25 -0.21
N ASP A 278 -1.31 20.12 -0.74
CA ASP A 278 -0.57 18.86 -0.65
C ASP A 278 0.81 18.96 -1.31
N ARG A 279 0.86 19.54 -2.51
CA ARG A 279 2.11 19.74 -3.25
C ARG A 279 3.03 20.72 -2.52
N ALA A 280 2.51 21.84 -2.06
CA ALA A 280 3.27 22.80 -1.26
C ALA A 280 3.79 22.19 0.07
N ALA A 281 3.01 21.31 0.69
CA ALA A 281 3.45 20.57 1.87
C ALA A 281 4.54 19.55 1.55
N GLN A 282 4.47 18.87 0.40
CA GLN A 282 5.51 17.97 -0.08
C GLN A 282 6.81 18.71 -0.36
N GLU A 283 6.76 19.84 -1.07
CA GLU A 283 7.93 20.66 -1.37
C GLU A 283 8.63 21.16 -0.09
N ARG A 284 7.86 21.63 0.89
CA ARG A 284 8.42 22.04 2.20
C ARG A 284 9.12 20.88 2.91
N ARG A 285 8.52 19.69 2.92
CA ARG A 285 9.14 18.49 3.52
C ARG A 285 10.43 18.11 2.81
N GLN A 286 10.46 18.19 1.48
CA GLN A 286 11.68 17.93 0.72
C GLN A 286 12.79 18.92 1.06
N GLN A 287 12.49 20.22 1.14
CA GLN A 287 13.46 21.24 1.53
C GLN A 287 14.02 21.00 2.96
N GLU A 288 13.17 20.59 3.91
CA GLU A 288 13.61 20.23 5.26
C GLU A 288 14.58 19.03 5.25
N VAL A 289 14.32 18.03 4.41
CA VAL A 289 15.19 16.86 4.25
C VAL A 289 16.52 17.24 3.62
N ASP A 290 16.51 18.00 2.55
CA ASP A 290 17.71 18.45 1.86
C ASP A 290 18.60 19.28 2.80
N ALA A 291 17.99 20.17 3.60
CA ALA A 291 18.69 20.94 4.63
C ALA A 291 19.27 20.05 5.75
N ALA A 292 18.55 19.00 6.14
CA ALA A 292 19.05 18.06 7.16
C ALA A 292 20.21 17.21 6.62
N GLN A 293 20.14 16.75 5.37
CA GLN A 293 21.22 16.02 4.71
C GLN A 293 22.48 16.88 4.55
N ALA A 294 22.32 18.15 4.13
CA ALA A 294 23.44 19.07 4.04
C ALA A 294 24.19 19.26 5.38
N ARG A 295 23.44 19.43 6.48
CA ARG A 295 24.03 19.53 7.83
C ARG A 295 24.79 18.26 8.25
N ILE A 296 24.29 17.08 7.91
CA ILE A 296 24.97 15.81 8.19
C ILE A 296 26.27 15.70 7.38
N ALA A 297 26.24 16.11 6.10
CA ALA A 297 27.42 16.10 5.23
C ALA A 297 28.50 17.08 5.69
N GLU A 298 28.13 18.23 6.28
CA GLU A 298 29.08 19.21 6.87
C GLU A 298 29.72 18.73 8.17
N GLN A 299 29.11 17.76 8.88
CA GLN A 299 29.61 17.23 10.15
C GLN A 299 30.44 15.93 9.99
N ALA A 300 30.46 15.34 8.80
CA ALA A 300 31.18 14.13 8.46
C ALA A 300 32.57 14.42 7.88
#